data_19b94477c07af23b640f6b235bf3c80f
#
_entry.id   19b94477c07af23b640f6b235bf3c80f
#
_cell.length_a   1.000
_cell.length_b   1.000
_cell.length_c   1.000
_cell.angle_alpha   90.00
_cell.angle_beta   90.00
_cell.angle_gamma   90.00
#
_symmetry.space_group_name_H-M   'P 1'
#
loop_
_entity.id
_entity.type
_entity.pdbx_description
1 polymer ?
#
loop_
_entity_poly.entity_id
_entity_poly.type
_entity_poly.pdbx_seq_one_letter_code
_entity_poly.pdbx_strand_id
1 'polypeptide(L)'
;MTTTVTTTTLERKQWHGPYFGSMRLELKESGEGCEYDGEYILNTKALQIDMLARTKGEITWVLDEITQGFRRHNIIEFKSPDDALDLDVFYKTLGYGCLYKAQGSHVNEICRTDIAVTFIRERKPEKLLQELAELYDVVERAPGIYMLQGEGLLFAVQI
;
A
#
# COMPACT_ATOMS: atom_id res chain seq x y z
N MET A 1 16.61 -34.62 37.77
CA MET A 1 15.39 -33.81 37.96
C MET A 1 15.15 -33.06 36.66
N THR A 2 14.21 -33.54 35.87
CA THR A 2 13.91 -33.01 34.52
C THR A 2 12.74 -32.03 34.65
N THR A 3 13.00 -30.76 34.45
CA THR A 3 11.96 -29.72 34.54
C THR A 3 11.22 -29.69 33.19
N THR A 4 10.00 -30.17 33.21
CA THR A 4 9.08 -30.11 32.07
C THR A 4 8.52 -28.68 31.98
N VAL A 5 8.95 -27.93 30.97
CA VAL A 5 8.35 -26.64 30.65
C VAL A 5 7.03 -26.88 29.92
N THR A 6 5.93 -26.67 30.62
CA THR A 6 4.59 -26.73 30.04
C THR A 6 4.36 -25.47 29.27
N THR A 7 4.48 -25.51 27.96
CA THR A 7 4.10 -24.41 27.04
C THR A 7 2.59 -24.32 27.02
N THR A 8 2.01 -23.40 27.77
CA THR A 8 0.58 -23.10 27.70
C THR A 8 0.36 -22.31 26.41
N THR A 9 -0.06 -22.99 25.37
CA THR A 9 -0.57 -22.36 24.16
C THR A 9 -1.89 -21.68 24.54
N LEU A 10 -1.87 -20.37 24.71
CA LEU A 10 -3.09 -19.57 24.82
C LEU A 10 -3.88 -19.77 23.53
N GLU A 11 -4.95 -20.54 23.59
CA GLU A 11 -5.91 -20.65 22.48
C GLU A 11 -6.42 -19.25 22.17
N ARG A 12 -5.98 -18.68 21.06
CA ARG A 12 -6.56 -17.46 20.51
C ARG A 12 -8.02 -17.77 20.21
N LYS A 13 -8.91 -17.20 21.00
CA LYS A 13 -10.34 -17.29 20.75
C LYS A 13 -10.61 -16.84 19.29
N GLN A 14 -11.11 -17.75 18.47
CA GLN A 14 -11.49 -17.45 17.09
C GLN A 14 -12.84 -16.72 17.12
N TRP A 15 -12.79 -15.41 17.11
CA TRP A 15 -13.98 -14.55 17.11
C TRP A 15 -14.65 -14.38 15.74
N HIS A 16 -13.92 -14.73 14.65
CA HIS A 16 -14.36 -14.46 13.29
C HIS A 16 -15.69 -15.14 12.95
N GLY A 17 -15.84 -16.44 13.23
CA GLY A 17 -17.08 -17.18 12.94
C GLY A 17 -18.33 -16.60 13.64
N PRO A 18 -18.32 -16.44 14.99
CA PRO A 18 -19.42 -15.84 15.71
C PRO A 18 -19.74 -14.41 15.28
N TYR A 19 -18.69 -13.58 15.03
CA TYR A 19 -18.85 -12.21 14.59
C TYR A 19 -19.51 -12.15 13.19
N PHE A 20 -19.03 -12.95 12.25
CA PHE A 20 -19.60 -13.04 10.91
C PHE A 20 -21.07 -13.49 10.93
N GLY A 21 -21.40 -14.47 11.80
CA GLY A 21 -22.79 -14.91 12.01
C GLY A 21 -23.68 -13.78 12.53
N SER A 22 -23.19 -13.02 13.52
CA SER A 22 -23.93 -11.85 14.06
C SER A 22 -24.13 -10.77 13.00
N MET A 23 -23.10 -10.43 12.23
CA MET A 23 -23.21 -9.43 11.15
C MET A 23 -24.20 -9.86 10.07
N ARG A 24 -24.24 -11.15 9.72
CA ARG A 24 -25.24 -11.67 8.78
C ARG A 24 -26.68 -11.53 9.29
N LEU A 25 -26.90 -11.68 10.58
CA LEU A 25 -28.23 -11.48 11.18
C LEU A 25 -28.64 -10.01 11.14
N GLU A 26 -27.76 -9.10 11.54
CA GLU A 26 -27.98 -7.65 11.48
C GLU A 26 -28.28 -7.17 10.06
N LEU A 27 -27.55 -7.71 9.08
CA LEU A 27 -27.68 -7.32 7.67
C LEU A 27 -28.77 -8.07 6.92
N LYS A 28 -29.46 -9.04 7.57
CA LYS A 28 -30.50 -9.83 6.94
C LYS A 28 -31.69 -8.96 6.45
N GLU A 29 -31.95 -7.86 7.14
CA GLU A 29 -33.01 -6.91 6.75
C GLU A 29 -32.61 -6.04 5.55
N SER A 30 -31.30 -5.97 5.21
CA SER A 30 -30.79 -5.24 4.05
C SER A 30 -31.14 -5.90 2.71
N GLY A 31 -31.78 -7.06 2.77
CA GLY A 31 -32.39 -7.74 1.63
C GLY A 31 -31.41 -8.53 0.78
N GLU A 32 -31.91 -8.94 -0.37
CA GLU A 32 -31.22 -9.81 -1.34
C GLU A 32 -30.10 -9.10 -2.12
N GLY A 33 -29.75 -7.85 -1.74
CA GLY A 33 -28.79 -7.01 -2.46
C GLY A 33 -27.32 -7.16 -2.06
N CYS A 34 -26.99 -8.01 -1.07
CA CYS A 34 -25.62 -8.16 -0.58
C CYS A 34 -25.18 -9.64 -0.54
N GLU A 35 -24.03 -9.92 -1.09
CA GLU A 35 -23.31 -11.19 -0.92
C GLU A 35 -22.24 -11.03 0.14
N TYR A 36 -22.00 -12.07 0.95
CA TYR A 36 -21.08 -12.01 2.09
C TYR A 36 -20.09 -13.15 2.04
N ASP A 37 -18.81 -12.81 1.94
CA ASP A 37 -17.70 -13.76 2.03
C ASP A 37 -16.99 -13.60 3.37
N GLY A 38 -16.93 -14.68 4.15
CA GLY A 38 -16.12 -14.71 5.37
C GLY A 38 -14.68 -15.06 5.05
N GLU A 39 -13.73 -14.36 5.68
CA GLU A 39 -12.29 -14.60 5.53
C GLU A 39 -11.81 -14.58 4.07
N TYR A 40 -12.29 -13.61 3.30
CA TYR A 40 -11.98 -13.45 1.90
C TYR A 40 -10.47 -13.26 1.67
N ILE A 41 -9.87 -14.11 0.84
CA ILE A 41 -8.46 -14.06 0.51
C ILE A 41 -8.22 -13.05 -0.60
N LEU A 42 -7.58 -11.93 -0.29
CA LEU A 42 -7.28 -10.86 -1.25
C LEU A 42 -6.22 -11.26 -2.28
N ASN A 43 -5.33 -12.19 -1.94
CA ASN A 43 -4.25 -12.56 -2.84
C ASN A 43 -3.80 -14.01 -2.62
N THR A 44 -3.71 -14.78 -3.70
CA THR A 44 -3.25 -16.16 -3.70
C THR A 44 -1.73 -16.32 -3.82
N LYS A 45 -1.02 -15.22 -4.11
CA LYS A 45 0.44 -15.16 -4.20
C LYS A 45 1.02 -14.26 -3.12
N ALA A 46 2.27 -14.49 -2.75
CA ALA A 46 2.99 -13.59 -1.84
C ALA A 46 2.98 -12.17 -2.38
N LEU A 47 2.63 -11.21 -1.52
CA LEU A 47 2.71 -9.78 -1.84
C LEU A 47 4.17 -9.36 -1.77
N GLN A 48 4.69 -8.79 -2.85
CA GLN A 48 6.09 -8.42 -2.97
C GLN A 48 6.22 -7.02 -3.55
N ILE A 49 7.06 -6.21 -2.92
CA ILE A 49 7.49 -4.89 -3.42
C ILE A 49 8.67 -5.13 -4.35
N ASP A 50 8.67 -4.52 -5.55
CA ASP A 50 9.77 -4.67 -6.51
C ASP A 50 11.08 -4.13 -5.92
N MET A 51 11.05 -2.93 -5.35
CA MET A 51 12.19 -2.37 -4.64
C MET A 51 11.74 -1.54 -3.43
N LEU A 52 12.41 -1.74 -2.31
CA LEU A 52 12.28 -0.89 -1.13
C LEU A 52 13.61 -0.18 -0.87
N ALA A 53 13.65 1.13 -1.08
CA ALA A 53 14.80 1.96 -0.76
C ALA A 53 14.60 2.70 0.57
N ARG A 54 15.54 2.56 1.50
CA ARG A 54 15.54 3.27 2.79
C ARG A 54 16.68 4.26 2.82
N THR A 55 16.37 5.53 3.07
CA THR A 55 17.41 6.55 3.23
C THR A 55 18.06 6.43 4.60
N LYS A 56 19.38 6.56 4.65
CA LYS A 56 20.15 6.57 5.90
C LYS A 56 20.39 8.03 6.31
N GLY A 57 19.88 8.41 7.48
CA GLY A 57 20.04 9.76 8.01
C GLY A 57 19.12 10.80 7.37
N GLU A 58 19.48 12.08 7.48
CA GLU A 58 18.75 13.17 6.82
C GLU A 58 18.96 13.12 5.31
N ILE A 59 17.87 13.39 4.57
CA ILE A 59 17.95 13.49 3.10
C ILE A 59 18.55 14.87 2.78
N THR A 60 19.87 14.96 2.86
CA THR A 60 20.61 16.18 2.51
C THR A 60 21.12 16.18 1.07
N TRP A 61 20.95 15.05 0.37
CA TRP A 61 21.40 14.85 -1.00
C TRP A 61 20.18 14.65 -1.91
N VAL A 62 19.90 15.64 -2.70
CA VAL A 62 19.02 15.50 -3.87
C VAL A 62 19.95 15.35 -5.06
N LEU A 63 20.19 14.11 -5.47
CA LEU A 63 21.19 13.80 -6.51
C LEU A 63 20.59 13.97 -7.91
N ASP A 64 19.29 13.76 -8.06
CA ASP A 64 18.58 13.86 -9.32
C ASP A 64 17.09 14.17 -9.12
N GLU A 65 16.41 14.37 -10.23
CA GLU A 65 14.99 14.74 -10.25
C GLU A 65 14.08 13.64 -9.71
N ILE A 66 14.47 12.37 -9.82
CA ILE A 66 13.69 11.22 -9.32
C ILE A 66 13.71 11.20 -7.79
N THR A 67 14.86 11.44 -7.19
CA THR A 67 15.01 11.38 -5.74
C THR A 67 14.38 12.55 -4.98
N GLN A 68 13.97 13.62 -5.68
CA GLN A 68 13.23 14.73 -5.06
C GLN A 68 11.90 14.31 -4.42
N GLY A 69 11.26 13.26 -4.95
CA GLY A 69 10.04 12.67 -4.38
C GLY A 69 10.29 11.74 -3.19
N PHE A 70 11.54 11.38 -2.90
CA PHE A 70 11.87 10.38 -1.90
C PHE A 70 11.61 10.87 -0.47
N ARG A 71 11.35 9.88 0.39
CA ARG A 71 11.20 10.00 1.85
C ARG A 71 12.14 9.00 2.52
N ARG A 72 11.98 8.78 3.81
CA ARG A 72 12.78 7.79 4.55
C ARG A 72 12.59 6.37 4.03
N HIS A 73 11.40 6.04 3.54
CA HIS A 73 11.02 4.72 3.03
C HIS A 73 10.39 4.91 1.65
N ASN A 74 10.99 4.32 0.63
CA ASN A 74 10.56 4.53 -0.75
C ASN A 74 10.20 3.18 -1.35
N ILE A 75 8.92 3.01 -1.68
CA ILE A 75 8.39 1.85 -2.36
C ILE A 75 8.43 2.15 -3.83
N ILE A 76 9.14 1.34 -4.59
CA ILE A 76 9.36 1.57 -6.02
C ILE A 76 8.79 0.38 -6.78
N GLU A 77 7.88 0.66 -7.69
CA GLU A 77 7.26 -0.29 -8.61
C GLU A 77 7.77 -0.03 -10.03
N PHE A 78 8.35 -1.05 -10.64
CA PHE A 78 8.82 -1.01 -12.02
C PHE A 78 7.79 -1.61 -12.96
N LYS A 79 7.60 -0.95 -14.10
CA LYS A 79 6.80 -1.49 -15.20
C LYS A 79 7.59 -1.47 -16.49
N SER A 80 7.72 -2.65 -17.11
CA SER A 80 8.28 -2.74 -18.47
C SER A 80 7.37 -2.01 -19.46
N PRO A 81 7.86 -1.70 -20.67
CA PRO A 81 7.02 -1.04 -21.68
C PRO A 81 5.75 -1.79 -22.05
N ASP A 82 5.79 -3.12 -21.94
CA ASP A 82 4.67 -4.02 -22.28
C ASP A 82 3.72 -4.30 -21.11
N ASP A 83 4.13 -3.96 -19.88
CA ASP A 83 3.30 -4.13 -18.69
C ASP A 83 2.31 -2.97 -18.54
N ALA A 84 1.11 -3.28 -18.10
CA ALA A 84 0.13 -2.25 -17.77
C ALA A 84 0.57 -1.47 -16.54
N LEU A 85 0.45 -0.14 -16.61
CA LEU A 85 0.44 0.75 -15.46
C LEU A 85 -0.90 1.49 -15.49
N ASP A 86 -1.86 0.94 -14.76
CA ASP A 86 -3.25 1.38 -14.68
C ASP A 86 -3.65 1.67 -13.22
N LEU A 87 -4.91 2.05 -13.00
CA LEU A 87 -5.44 2.33 -11.66
C LEU A 87 -5.36 1.14 -10.73
N ASP A 88 -5.54 -0.08 -11.21
CA ASP A 88 -5.47 -1.27 -10.36
C ASP A 88 -4.05 -1.50 -9.84
N VAL A 89 -3.04 -1.32 -10.71
CA VAL A 89 -1.62 -1.35 -10.32
C VAL A 89 -1.29 -0.20 -9.36
N PHE A 90 -1.83 0.98 -9.62
CA PHE A 90 -1.66 2.15 -8.75
C PHE A 90 -2.17 1.86 -7.34
N TYR A 91 -3.42 1.46 -7.18
CA TYR A 91 -4.01 1.18 -5.87
C TYR A 91 -3.38 -0.03 -5.18
N LYS A 92 -3.02 -1.07 -5.94
CA LYS A 92 -2.28 -2.22 -5.40
C LYS A 92 -0.96 -1.80 -4.76
N THR A 93 -0.20 -0.92 -5.43
CA THR A 93 1.09 -0.45 -4.94
C THR A 93 0.93 0.48 -3.73
N LEU A 94 -0.10 1.33 -3.70
CA LEU A 94 -0.47 2.07 -2.48
C LEU A 94 -0.82 1.11 -1.32
N GLY A 95 -1.51 0.02 -1.62
CA GLY A 95 -1.79 -1.06 -0.66
C GLY A 95 -0.51 -1.66 -0.08
N TYR A 96 0.54 -1.83 -0.86
CA TYR A 96 1.87 -2.23 -0.36
C TYR A 96 2.44 -1.22 0.62
N GLY A 97 2.25 0.08 0.36
CA GLY A 97 2.62 1.14 1.29
C GLY A 97 1.90 1.02 2.63
N CYS A 98 0.62 0.73 2.61
CA CYS A 98 -0.18 0.50 3.82
C CYS A 98 0.31 -0.72 4.60
N LEU A 99 0.54 -1.83 3.91
CA LEU A 99 1.07 -3.06 4.52
C LEU A 99 2.47 -2.83 5.09
N TYR A 100 3.33 -2.13 4.37
CA TYR A 100 4.67 -1.81 4.83
C TYR A 100 4.64 -0.92 6.07
N LYS A 101 3.80 0.13 6.08
CA LYS A 101 3.60 0.98 7.27
C LYS A 101 3.23 0.16 8.51
N ALA A 102 2.44 -0.89 8.34
CA ALA A 102 1.96 -1.73 9.44
C ALA A 102 2.99 -2.75 9.95
N GLN A 103 4.18 -2.84 9.35
CA GLN A 103 5.22 -3.80 9.74
C GLN A 103 6.08 -3.36 10.93
N GLY A 104 5.91 -2.15 11.44
CA GLY A 104 6.62 -1.68 12.62
C GLY A 104 6.36 -2.56 13.85
N SER A 105 7.35 -2.67 14.75
CA SER A 105 7.24 -3.45 15.99
C SER A 105 6.32 -2.80 17.02
N HIS A 106 6.05 -1.51 16.88
CA HIS A 106 5.08 -0.76 17.68
C HIS A 106 4.27 0.21 16.81
N VAL A 107 3.17 0.68 17.37
CA VAL A 107 2.24 1.58 16.65
C VAL A 107 2.96 2.87 16.23
N ASN A 108 2.84 3.19 14.95
CA ASN A 108 3.43 4.38 14.31
C ASN A 108 4.98 4.43 14.28
N GLU A 109 5.66 3.32 14.44
CA GLU A 109 7.11 3.26 14.24
C GLU A 109 7.52 3.75 12.84
N ILE A 110 6.76 3.34 11.82
CA ILE A 110 6.90 3.87 10.46
C ILE A 110 5.81 4.93 10.26
N CYS A 111 6.20 6.21 10.21
CA CYS A 111 5.24 7.29 9.99
C CYS A 111 4.76 7.32 8.53
N ARG A 112 3.48 7.61 8.34
CA ARG A 112 2.89 7.75 7.00
C ARG A 112 3.61 8.79 6.14
N THR A 113 3.99 9.91 6.73
CA THR A 113 4.69 11.01 6.06
C THR A 113 6.12 10.67 5.63
N ASP A 114 6.68 9.59 6.19
CA ASP A 114 8.01 9.10 5.88
C ASP A 114 8.03 8.09 4.72
N ILE A 115 6.87 7.79 4.14
CA ILE A 115 6.73 6.85 3.02
C ILE A 115 6.48 7.62 1.73
N ALA A 116 7.20 7.24 0.67
CA ALA A 116 6.91 7.60 -0.70
C ALA A 116 6.67 6.37 -1.57
N VAL A 117 5.83 6.52 -2.57
CA VAL A 117 5.56 5.50 -3.59
C VAL A 117 5.96 6.08 -4.94
N THR A 118 6.84 5.40 -5.63
CA THR A 118 7.36 5.81 -6.94
C THR A 118 7.09 4.73 -7.98
N PHE A 119 6.47 5.11 -9.07
CA PHE A 119 6.28 4.25 -10.23
C PHE A 119 7.31 4.62 -11.28
N ILE A 120 8.02 3.64 -11.80
CA ILE A 120 9.02 3.84 -12.85
C ILE A 120 8.61 3.07 -14.11
N ARG A 121 8.54 3.79 -15.21
CA ARG A 121 8.21 3.25 -16.53
C ARG A 121 8.95 4.01 -17.62
N GLU A 122 9.29 3.34 -18.72
CA GLU A 122 9.96 3.96 -19.86
C GLU A 122 9.06 4.94 -20.60
N ARG A 123 7.75 4.63 -20.74
CA ARG A 123 6.80 5.47 -21.48
C ARG A 123 5.84 6.17 -20.55
N LYS A 124 5.49 7.41 -20.88
CA LYS A 124 4.48 8.18 -20.15
C LYS A 124 3.16 7.42 -20.07
N PRO A 125 2.61 7.16 -18.87
CA PRO A 125 1.33 6.49 -18.70
C PRO A 125 0.17 7.47 -18.83
N GLU A 126 -0.08 7.97 -20.04
CA GLU A 126 -1.03 9.07 -20.30
C GLU A 126 -2.44 8.77 -19.77
N LYS A 127 -2.94 7.55 -20.01
CA LYS A 127 -4.27 7.14 -19.55
C LYS A 127 -4.36 7.18 -18.01
N LEU A 128 -3.38 6.62 -17.33
CA LEU A 128 -3.35 6.66 -15.85
C LEU A 128 -3.28 8.09 -15.33
N LEU A 129 -2.42 8.94 -15.92
CA LEU A 129 -2.30 10.34 -15.51
C LEU A 129 -3.60 11.13 -15.74
N GLN A 130 -4.35 10.85 -16.80
CA GLN A 130 -5.67 11.44 -17.04
C GLN A 130 -6.69 11.00 -15.98
N GLU A 131 -6.76 9.69 -15.69
CA GLU A 131 -7.64 9.14 -14.67
C GLU A 131 -7.30 9.68 -13.25
N LEU A 132 -6.01 9.82 -12.95
CA LEU A 132 -5.56 10.38 -11.68
C LEU A 132 -5.82 11.90 -11.58
N ALA A 133 -5.80 12.62 -12.69
CA ALA A 133 -6.10 14.05 -12.70
C ALA A 133 -7.57 14.37 -12.36
N GLU A 134 -8.47 13.40 -12.42
CA GLU A 134 -9.85 13.54 -11.92
C GLU A 134 -9.93 13.52 -10.38
N LEU A 135 -8.90 12.98 -9.71
CA LEU A 135 -8.88 12.76 -8.26
C LEU A 135 -7.83 13.62 -7.54
N TYR A 136 -6.74 13.94 -8.22
CA TYR A 136 -5.56 14.60 -7.65
C TYR A 136 -5.02 15.66 -8.59
N ASP A 137 -4.29 16.63 -8.04
CA ASP A 137 -3.48 17.54 -8.83
C ASP A 137 -2.24 16.79 -9.34
N VAL A 138 -2.13 16.62 -10.65
CA VAL A 138 -0.97 16.00 -11.31
C VAL A 138 -0.03 17.10 -11.77
N VAL A 139 1.12 17.21 -11.13
CA VAL A 139 2.11 18.27 -11.39
C VAL A 139 3.36 17.69 -12.02
N GLU A 140 3.67 18.08 -13.25
CA GLU A 140 4.97 17.75 -13.88
C GLU A 140 6.07 18.61 -13.22
N ARG A 141 6.96 17.97 -12.47
CA ARG A 141 8.07 18.64 -11.77
C ARG A 141 9.32 18.76 -12.61
N ALA A 142 9.55 17.79 -13.46
CA ALA A 142 10.61 17.74 -14.44
C ALA A 142 10.12 16.92 -15.65
N PRO A 143 10.78 16.99 -16.81
CA PRO A 143 10.37 16.22 -17.97
C PRO A 143 10.20 14.73 -17.68
N GLY A 144 8.94 14.26 -17.76
CA GLY A 144 8.59 12.86 -17.50
C GLY A 144 8.44 12.49 -16.02
N ILE A 145 8.48 13.44 -15.08
CA ILE A 145 8.32 13.20 -13.66
C ILE A 145 7.08 13.93 -13.13
N TYR A 146 6.10 13.17 -12.71
CA TYR A 146 4.79 13.63 -12.27
C TYR A 146 4.61 13.37 -10.77
N MET A 147 4.31 14.42 -10.02
CA MET A 147 3.97 14.32 -8.60
C MET A 147 2.47 14.48 -8.43
N LEU A 148 1.88 13.61 -7.63
CA LEU A 148 0.49 13.74 -7.22
C LEU A 148 0.40 14.59 -5.97
N GLN A 149 -0.58 15.52 -5.94
CA GLN A 149 -0.91 16.37 -4.80
C GLN A 149 -2.42 16.35 -4.58
N GLY A 150 -2.84 16.50 -3.35
CA GLY A 150 -4.26 16.58 -3.02
C GLY A 150 -4.61 15.94 -1.68
N GLU A 151 -5.80 16.28 -1.20
CA GLU A 151 -6.39 15.66 -0.03
C GLU A 151 -6.72 14.19 -0.34
N GLY A 152 -6.47 13.31 0.60
CA GLY A 152 -6.73 11.87 0.45
C GLY A 152 -5.55 11.04 -0.03
N LEU A 153 -4.44 11.63 -0.49
CA LEU A 153 -3.21 10.87 -0.71
C LEU A 153 -2.65 10.36 0.62
N LEU A 154 -2.46 9.05 0.70
CA LEU A 154 -1.91 8.42 1.90
C LEU A 154 -0.41 8.65 2.02
N PHE A 155 0.28 8.74 0.89
CA PHE A 155 1.74 8.86 0.79
C PHE A 155 2.12 9.95 -0.21
N ALA A 156 3.40 10.36 -0.22
CA ALA A 156 3.96 11.07 -1.36
C ALA A 156 3.99 10.12 -2.56
N VAL A 157 3.48 10.54 -3.71
CA VAL A 157 3.40 9.69 -4.90
C VAL A 157 4.06 10.38 -6.09
N GLN A 158 4.92 9.65 -6.78
CA GLN A 158 5.62 10.07 -7.99
C GLN A 158 5.46 9.01 -9.09
N ILE A 159 5.29 9.47 -10.30
CA ILE A 159 5.17 8.63 -11.50
C ILE A 159 6.17 9.11 -12.55
#